data_e83b14b36ac18345ae989894ecbffa27
#
_entry.id   e83b14b36ac18345ae989894ecbffa27
#
_cell.length_a   1.000
_cell.length_b   1.000
_cell.length_c   1.000
_cell.angle_alpha   90.00
_cell.angle_beta   90.00
_cell.angle_gamma   90.00
#
_symmetry.space_group_name_H-M   'P 1'
#
loop_
_entity.id
_entity.type
_entity.pdbx_description
1 polymer ?
#
loop_
_entity_poly.entity_id
_entity_poly.type
_entity_poly.pdbx_seq_one_letter_code
_entity_poly.pdbx_strand_id
1 'polypeptide(L)'
;DETAAAAHEYTETHGCTFVHPYDDLVTMAGQGTLADEVVMSGEGPFDRAYVAIGGGGLAASVACWLKKFWPHIKVIGVEGIDQASMKTSIEQGRRVNLDYVDVFCDGTAVHIPGELTYPLCRELVDEFVTVTNNEVCQAIRAMWESSRVVPEPSGAMSLAGFLKQWNRGEVKPEEKSFVVISGANMDFTHLTQIARQAGIGNHETRYLRTVSYTHLRAHETSLHLV
;
A
#
# COMPACT_ATOMS: atom_id res chain seq x y z
N ASP A 1 11.45 6.50 15.50
CA ASP A 1 10.81 5.68 16.38
C ASP A 1 11.66 4.75 17.23
N GLU A 2 11.12 4.30 18.37
CA GLU A 2 11.85 3.52 19.39
C GLU A 2 12.47 2.24 18.82
N THR A 3 11.76 1.51 17.95
CA THR A 3 12.26 0.28 17.33
C THR A 3 13.47 0.52 16.43
N ALA A 4 13.47 1.59 15.63
CA ALA A 4 14.60 1.94 14.77
C ALA A 4 15.83 2.36 15.63
N ALA A 5 15.60 3.14 16.68
CA ALA A 5 16.67 3.53 17.61
C ALA A 5 17.27 2.31 18.31
N ALA A 6 16.43 1.38 18.80
CA ALA A 6 16.87 0.13 19.41
C ALA A 6 17.66 -0.77 18.43
N ALA A 7 17.25 -0.82 17.17
CA ALA A 7 17.97 -1.57 16.14
C ALA A 7 19.36 -0.96 15.85
N HIS A 8 19.48 0.35 15.79
CA HIS A 8 20.77 1.02 15.65
C HIS A 8 21.68 0.76 16.85
N GLU A 9 21.18 0.94 18.07
CA GLU A 9 21.93 0.64 19.30
C GLU A 9 22.42 -0.81 19.33
N TYR A 10 21.54 -1.74 18.94
CA TYR A 10 21.89 -3.16 18.87
C TYR A 10 23.04 -3.42 17.88
N THR A 11 22.97 -2.81 16.68
CA THR A 11 24.01 -3.01 15.65
C THR A 11 25.35 -2.44 16.09
N GLU A 12 25.38 -1.27 16.72
CA GLU A 12 26.61 -0.68 17.28
C GLU A 12 27.20 -1.54 18.37
N THR A 13 26.35 -2.04 19.29
CA THR A 13 26.80 -2.81 20.46
C THR A 13 27.33 -4.20 20.08
N HIS A 14 26.78 -4.82 19.05
CA HIS A 14 27.08 -6.20 18.66
C HIS A 14 27.97 -6.29 17.39
N GLY A 15 28.36 -5.18 16.80
CA GLY A 15 29.18 -5.14 15.57
C GLY A 15 28.45 -5.72 14.35
N CYS A 16 27.12 -5.64 14.31
CA CYS A 16 26.32 -6.05 13.18
C CYS A 16 26.25 -4.94 12.11
N THR A 17 25.88 -5.28 10.88
CA THR A 17 25.59 -4.30 9.85
C THR A 17 24.10 -3.96 9.89
N PHE A 18 23.76 -2.67 10.00
CA PHE A 18 22.38 -2.23 9.83
C PHE A 18 22.03 -2.19 8.35
N VAL A 19 20.98 -2.92 7.95
CA VAL A 19 20.42 -2.87 6.61
C VAL A 19 19.12 -2.05 6.66
N HIS A 20 19.15 -0.85 6.07
CA HIS A 20 17.97 0.00 6.08
C HIS A 20 16.84 -0.62 5.24
N PRO A 21 15.60 -0.68 5.72
CA PRO A 21 14.51 -1.43 5.06
C PRO A 21 14.09 -0.84 3.69
N TYR A 22 14.36 0.41 3.41
CA TYR A 22 13.98 1.06 2.15
C TYR A 22 14.92 2.17 1.67
N ASP A 23 15.63 2.86 2.57
CA ASP A 23 16.44 4.05 2.25
C ASP A 23 17.92 3.71 2.15
N ASP A 24 18.24 2.73 1.34
CA ASP A 24 19.58 2.25 1.06
C ASP A 24 19.67 1.77 -0.38
N LEU A 25 20.74 2.15 -1.10
CA LEU A 25 20.89 1.85 -2.53
C LEU A 25 20.97 0.35 -2.83
N VAL A 26 21.59 -0.44 -1.95
CA VAL A 26 21.72 -1.89 -2.14
C VAL A 26 20.37 -2.57 -1.91
N THR A 27 19.66 -2.16 -0.86
CA THR A 27 18.29 -2.61 -0.61
C THR A 27 17.37 -2.28 -1.78
N MET A 28 17.43 -1.04 -2.28
CA MET A 28 16.66 -0.60 -3.45
C MET A 28 17.03 -1.39 -4.70
N ALA A 29 18.31 -1.66 -4.96
CA ALA A 29 18.73 -2.49 -6.09
C ALA A 29 18.15 -3.90 -6.01
N GLY A 30 18.11 -4.49 -4.80
CA GLY A 30 17.44 -5.77 -4.56
C GLY A 30 15.94 -5.73 -4.86
N GLN A 31 15.22 -4.67 -4.43
CA GLN A 31 13.81 -4.48 -4.75
C GLN A 31 13.55 -4.30 -6.25
N GLY A 32 14.50 -3.69 -6.97
CA GLY A 32 14.44 -3.50 -8.41
C GLY A 32 14.44 -4.79 -9.23
N THR A 33 14.94 -5.90 -8.69
CA THR A 33 14.94 -7.20 -9.37
C THR A 33 13.55 -7.71 -9.73
N LEU A 34 12.51 -7.31 -8.98
CA LEU A 34 11.12 -7.55 -9.33
C LEU A 34 10.78 -6.99 -10.73
N ALA A 35 11.17 -5.76 -10.98
CA ALA A 35 10.92 -5.13 -12.28
C ALA A 35 11.79 -5.73 -13.39
N ASP A 36 13.01 -6.19 -13.08
CA ASP A 36 13.85 -6.94 -14.00
C ASP A 36 13.16 -8.24 -14.45
N GLU A 37 12.65 -9.02 -13.52
CA GLU A 37 11.90 -10.25 -13.83
C GLU A 37 10.69 -9.96 -14.73
N VAL A 38 9.96 -8.87 -14.48
CA VAL A 38 8.81 -8.46 -15.30
C VAL A 38 9.25 -8.10 -16.73
N VAL A 39 10.34 -7.36 -16.87
CA VAL A 39 10.90 -7.02 -18.19
C VAL A 39 11.37 -8.27 -18.92
N MET A 40 12.04 -9.19 -18.23
CA MET A 40 12.57 -10.42 -18.81
C MET A 40 11.49 -11.47 -19.12
N SER A 41 10.29 -11.36 -18.51
CA SER A 41 9.18 -12.29 -18.78
C SER A 41 8.66 -12.26 -20.22
N GLY A 42 8.86 -11.15 -20.93
CA GLY A 42 8.34 -10.91 -22.27
C GLY A 42 6.84 -10.56 -22.33
N GLU A 43 6.17 -10.44 -21.18
CA GLU A 43 4.75 -10.08 -21.11
C GLU A 43 4.47 -8.60 -21.42
N GLY A 44 5.50 -7.75 -21.30
CA GLY A 44 5.40 -6.32 -21.58
C GLY A 44 5.48 -5.97 -23.07
N PRO A 45 5.51 -4.68 -23.44
CA PRO A 45 5.45 -3.57 -22.50
C PRO A 45 4.08 -3.39 -21.84
N PHE A 46 4.08 -2.79 -20.64
CA PHE A 46 2.88 -2.37 -19.92
C PHE A 46 2.69 -0.87 -20.06
N ASP A 47 1.41 -0.41 -20.04
CA ASP A 47 1.06 1.00 -20.09
C ASP A 47 1.10 1.64 -18.70
N ARG A 48 0.73 0.86 -17.67
CA ARG A 48 0.67 1.31 -16.28
C ARG A 48 1.32 0.30 -15.33
N ALA A 49 1.94 0.81 -14.27
CA ALA A 49 2.43 0.02 -13.14
C ALA A 49 1.93 0.59 -11.82
N TYR A 50 1.31 -0.23 -10.99
CA TYR A 50 0.81 0.16 -9.67
C TYR A 50 1.72 -0.42 -8.59
N VAL A 51 2.26 0.44 -7.74
CA VAL A 51 3.22 0.06 -6.69
C VAL A 51 2.84 0.72 -5.38
N ALA A 52 2.75 -0.07 -4.31
CA ALA A 52 2.53 0.46 -2.96
C ALA A 52 3.74 1.28 -2.49
N ILE A 53 3.47 2.37 -1.77
CA ILE A 53 4.48 3.26 -1.22
C ILE A 53 4.31 3.36 0.30
N GLY A 54 5.38 3.03 1.03
CA GLY A 54 5.64 3.45 2.38
C GLY A 54 6.83 4.40 2.38
N GLY A 55 8.02 3.92 2.73
CA GLY A 55 9.25 4.72 2.65
C GLY A 55 9.76 5.02 1.24
N GLY A 56 9.20 4.40 0.20
CA GLY A 56 9.48 4.68 -1.20
C GLY A 56 10.47 3.73 -1.89
N GLY A 57 11.15 2.84 -1.17
CA GLY A 57 12.20 1.98 -1.72
C GLY A 57 11.74 1.11 -2.89
N LEU A 58 10.65 0.37 -2.70
CA LEU A 58 10.07 -0.48 -3.75
C LEU A 58 9.63 0.34 -4.97
N ALA A 59 8.87 1.41 -4.75
CA ALA A 59 8.33 2.20 -5.85
C ALA A 59 9.43 2.91 -6.65
N ALA A 60 10.43 3.49 -5.98
CA ALA A 60 11.57 4.13 -6.64
C ALA A 60 12.35 3.12 -7.50
N SER A 61 12.61 1.93 -6.97
CA SER A 61 13.39 0.89 -7.66
C SER A 61 12.64 0.32 -8.87
N VAL A 62 11.36 0.00 -8.69
CA VAL A 62 10.51 -0.50 -9.77
C VAL A 62 10.35 0.55 -10.87
N ALA A 63 10.08 1.80 -10.49
CA ALA A 63 9.94 2.90 -11.45
C ALA A 63 11.23 3.13 -12.25
N CYS A 64 12.38 3.16 -11.57
CA CYS A 64 13.67 3.33 -12.20
C CYS A 64 13.92 2.25 -13.28
N TRP A 65 13.68 1.00 -12.94
CA TRP A 65 13.90 -0.11 -13.85
C TRP A 65 12.89 -0.12 -15.00
N LEU A 66 11.60 -0.04 -14.71
CA LEU A 66 10.56 -0.05 -15.75
C LEU A 66 10.71 1.10 -16.74
N LYS A 67 10.95 2.33 -16.26
CA LYS A 67 11.13 3.48 -17.16
C LYS A 67 12.42 3.41 -18.00
N LYS A 68 13.41 2.65 -17.55
CA LYS A 68 14.63 2.40 -18.35
C LYS A 68 14.31 1.58 -19.59
N PHE A 69 13.45 0.59 -19.50
CA PHE A 69 13.09 -0.31 -20.60
C PHE A 69 11.82 0.14 -21.34
N TRP A 70 10.86 0.72 -20.62
CA TRP A 70 9.59 1.22 -21.14
C TRP A 70 9.41 2.69 -20.76
N PRO A 71 10.06 3.64 -21.46
CA PRO A 71 10.07 5.06 -21.07
C PRO A 71 8.68 5.71 -20.98
N HIS A 72 7.69 5.13 -21.65
CA HIS A 72 6.30 5.64 -21.68
C HIS A 72 5.38 5.04 -20.62
N ILE A 73 5.87 4.05 -19.83
CA ILE A 73 5.06 3.46 -18.78
C ILE A 73 4.67 4.51 -17.75
N LYS A 74 3.41 4.52 -17.36
CA LYS A 74 2.90 5.37 -16.29
C LYS A 74 3.02 4.62 -14.96
N VAL A 75 3.87 5.09 -14.06
CA VAL A 75 4.02 4.51 -12.73
C VAL A 75 3.11 5.23 -11.75
N ILE A 76 2.23 4.49 -11.10
CA ILE A 76 1.26 4.96 -10.13
C ILE A 76 1.66 4.49 -8.74
N GLY A 77 2.00 5.42 -7.87
CA GLY A 77 2.26 5.17 -6.46
C GLY A 77 0.95 5.09 -5.68
N VAL A 78 0.79 4.06 -4.86
CA VAL A 78 -0.43 3.88 -4.06
C VAL A 78 -0.08 3.95 -2.58
N GLU A 79 -0.78 4.81 -1.85
CA GLU A 79 -0.62 5.01 -0.41
C GLU A 79 -1.96 4.88 0.32
N GLY A 80 -1.93 4.48 1.59
CA GLY A 80 -3.10 4.60 2.45
C GLY A 80 -3.45 6.08 2.68
N ILE A 81 -4.74 6.42 2.74
CA ILE A 81 -5.17 7.82 2.87
C ILE A 81 -4.63 8.47 4.15
N ASP A 82 -4.48 7.68 5.21
CA ASP A 82 -3.94 8.13 6.50
C ASP A 82 -2.44 7.78 6.67
N GLN A 83 -1.74 7.47 5.56
CA GLN A 83 -0.32 7.10 5.51
C GLN A 83 0.43 7.79 4.36
N ALA A 84 -0.18 8.77 3.69
CA ALA A 84 0.30 9.34 2.43
C ALA A 84 1.47 10.31 2.63
N SER A 85 2.57 9.83 3.22
CA SER A 85 3.75 10.64 3.53
C SER A 85 4.52 11.06 2.28
N MET A 86 4.64 10.18 1.28
CA MET A 86 5.33 10.48 0.02
C MET A 86 4.55 11.50 -0.80
N LYS A 87 3.26 11.26 -1.02
CA LYS A 87 2.38 12.18 -1.75
C LYS A 87 2.39 13.58 -1.11
N THR A 88 2.18 13.64 0.22
CA THR A 88 2.20 14.90 0.96
C THR A 88 3.55 15.61 0.82
N SER A 89 4.64 14.88 0.87
CA SER A 89 5.99 15.43 0.71
C SER A 89 6.21 16.01 -0.67
N ILE A 90 5.75 15.33 -1.72
CA ILE A 90 5.87 15.80 -3.11
C ILE A 90 5.00 17.04 -3.32
N GLU A 91 3.77 17.06 -2.84
CA GLU A 91 2.88 18.23 -2.92
C GLU A 91 3.44 19.45 -2.20
N GLN A 92 4.15 19.25 -1.08
CA GLN A 92 4.81 20.34 -0.34
C GLN A 92 6.23 20.68 -0.85
N GLY A 93 6.77 19.93 -1.80
CA GLY A 93 8.11 20.13 -2.34
C GLY A 93 9.25 19.83 -1.36
N ARG A 94 8.98 19.18 -0.24
CA ARG A 94 9.96 18.79 0.79
C ARG A 94 9.52 17.53 1.51
N ARG A 95 10.45 16.80 2.10
CA ARG A 95 10.10 15.66 2.98
C ARG A 95 9.30 16.16 4.19
N VAL A 96 8.15 15.54 4.41
CA VAL A 96 7.23 15.86 5.52
C VAL A 96 7.16 14.67 6.46
N ASN A 97 7.31 14.93 7.75
CA ASN A 97 7.03 13.97 8.80
C ASN A 97 5.56 14.12 9.19
N LEU A 98 4.76 13.07 8.99
CA LEU A 98 3.36 13.05 9.38
C LEU A 98 3.26 12.86 10.90
N ASP A 99 2.41 13.65 11.54
CA ASP A 99 2.16 13.52 12.99
C ASP A 99 1.46 12.20 13.34
N TYR A 100 0.67 11.68 12.41
CA TYR A 100 -0.06 10.41 12.55
C TYR A 100 0.03 9.59 11.27
N VAL A 101 0.16 8.28 11.41
CA VAL A 101 -0.03 7.28 10.35
C VAL A 101 -0.89 6.13 10.89
N ASP A 102 -1.85 5.69 10.10
CA ASP A 102 -2.61 4.48 10.40
C ASP A 102 -1.70 3.25 10.24
N VAL A 103 -1.84 2.29 11.13
CA VAL A 103 -1.02 1.06 11.14
C VAL A 103 -1.76 -0.18 10.61
N PHE A 104 -2.94 -0.01 10.01
CA PHE A 104 -3.67 -1.12 9.41
C PHE A 104 -2.87 -1.76 8.26
N CYS A 105 -2.25 -0.95 7.42
CA CYS A 105 -1.27 -1.38 6.41
C CYS A 105 0.13 -1.13 6.98
N ASP A 106 0.55 -1.96 7.92
CA ASP A 106 1.78 -1.78 8.73
C ASP A 106 3.07 -1.77 7.89
N GLY A 107 3.16 -2.60 6.85
CA GLY A 107 4.30 -2.65 5.93
C GLY A 107 4.52 -1.35 5.14
N THR A 108 3.55 -0.43 5.12
CA THR A 108 3.64 0.88 4.47
C THR A 108 3.46 2.06 5.44
N ALA A 109 3.31 1.80 6.74
CA ALA A 109 3.08 2.82 7.76
C ALA A 109 4.37 3.60 8.10
N VAL A 110 4.75 4.53 7.24
CA VAL A 110 5.97 5.31 7.34
C VAL A 110 5.63 6.80 7.49
N HIS A 111 6.12 7.41 8.59
CA HIS A 111 5.87 8.81 8.92
C HIS A 111 6.55 9.78 7.94
N ILE A 112 7.75 9.45 7.48
CA ILE A 112 8.55 10.31 6.61
C ILE A 112 9.20 9.47 5.49
N PRO A 113 9.14 9.91 4.21
CA PRO A 113 9.85 9.24 3.11
C PRO A 113 11.36 9.23 3.32
N GLY A 114 12.04 8.27 2.70
CA GLY A 114 13.50 8.20 2.73
C GLY A 114 14.17 9.41 2.08
N GLU A 115 15.44 9.64 2.41
CA GLU A 115 16.25 10.71 1.82
C GLU A 115 16.63 10.41 0.37
N LEU A 116 16.92 9.14 0.09
CA LEU A 116 17.25 8.67 -1.25
C LEU A 116 15.98 8.40 -2.08
N THR A 117 14.92 7.89 -1.44
CA THR A 117 13.71 7.47 -2.15
C THR A 117 12.82 8.64 -2.56
N TYR A 118 12.75 9.71 -1.75
CA TYR A 118 11.91 10.88 -2.03
C TYR A 118 12.23 11.54 -3.38
N PRO A 119 13.49 11.94 -3.69
CA PRO A 119 13.81 12.55 -4.98
C PRO A 119 13.52 11.62 -6.16
N LEU A 120 13.75 10.32 -5.99
CA LEU A 120 13.50 9.34 -7.04
C LEU A 120 11.99 9.16 -7.29
N CYS A 121 11.19 9.03 -6.23
CA CYS A 121 9.73 8.95 -6.39
C CYS A 121 9.16 10.23 -6.99
N ARG A 122 9.66 11.41 -6.61
CA ARG A 122 9.23 12.69 -7.18
C ARG A 122 9.51 12.78 -8.68
N GLU A 123 10.61 12.18 -9.16
CA GLU A 123 11.00 12.21 -10.57
C GLU A 123 10.33 11.10 -11.39
N LEU A 124 10.18 9.90 -10.82
CA LEU A 124 9.86 8.70 -11.58
C LEU A 124 8.42 8.20 -11.40
N VAL A 125 7.72 8.61 -10.36
CA VAL A 125 6.31 8.25 -10.14
C VAL A 125 5.43 9.34 -10.76
N ASP A 126 4.60 8.95 -11.72
CA ASP A 126 3.80 9.89 -12.51
C ASP A 126 2.52 10.34 -11.80
N GLU A 127 1.97 9.50 -10.93
CA GLU A 127 0.71 9.76 -10.24
C GLU A 127 0.68 9.11 -8.86
N PHE A 128 -0.03 9.73 -7.91
CA PHE A 128 -0.24 9.20 -6.57
C PHE A 128 -1.72 9.01 -6.30
N VAL A 129 -2.10 7.77 -5.97
CA VAL A 129 -3.47 7.39 -5.60
C VAL A 129 -3.51 7.02 -4.13
N THR A 130 -4.45 7.59 -3.38
CA THR A 130 -4.69 7.18 -2.00
C THR A 130 -5.88 6.23 -1.92
N VAL A 131 -5.77 5.22 -1.04
CA VAL A 131 -6.81 4.22 -0.80
C VAL A 131 -7.18 4.16 0.68
N THR A 132 -8.42 3.83 0.97
CA THR A 132 -8.92 3.57 2.32
C THR A 132 -8.68 2.11 2.71
N ASN A 133 -8.70 1.82 4.02
CA ASN A 133 -8.60 0.44 4.52
C ASN A 133 -9.71 -0.47 3.95
N ASN A 134 -10.89 0.07 3.72
CA ASN A 134 -11.99 -0.69 3.11
C ASN A 134 -11.68 -1.06 1.65
N GLU A 135 -11.11 -0.14 0.86
CA GLU A 135 -10.69 -0.41 -0.52
C GLU A 135 -9.57 -1.46 -0.56
N VAL A 136 -8.64 -1.42 0.39
CA VAL A 136 -7.60 -2.45 0.55
C VAL A 136 -8.21 -3.81 0.89
N CYS A 137 -9.16 -3.87 1.83
CA CYS A 137 -9.85 -5.11 2.18
C CYS A 137 -10.65 -5.69 1.00
N GLN A 138 -11.26 -4.85 0.18
CA GLN A 138 -11.91 -5.28 -1.07
C GLN A 138 -10.91 -5.91 -2.05
N ALA A 139 -9.72 -5.33 -2.18
CA ALA A 139 -8.65 -5.88 -3.01
C ALA A 139 -8.18 -7.25 -2.50
N ILE A 140 -8.01 -7.44 -1.19
CA ILE A 140 -7.69 -8.74 -0.58
C ILE A 140 -8.78 -9.76 -0.89
N ARG A 141 -10.05 -9.37 -0.74
CA ARG A 141 -11.19 -10.24 -1.07
C ARG A 141 -11.19 -10.63 -2.55
N ALA A 142 -10.98 -9.68 -3.45
CA ALA A 142 -10.91 -9.95 -4.89
C ALA A 142 -9.78 -10.93 -5.24
N MET A 143 -8.61 -10.80 -4.62
CA MET A 143 -7.50 -11.76 -4.76
C MET A 143 -7.89 -13.15 -4.26
N TRP A 144 -8.52 -13.24 -3.09
CA TRP A 144 -8.99 -14.51 -2.56
C TRP A 144 -10.03 -15.17 -3.48
N GLU A 145 -11.01 -14.41 -3.97
CA GLU A 145 -12.08 -14.94 -4.82
C GLU A 145 -11.56 -15.41 -6.18
N SER A 146 -10.59 -14.69 -6.76
CA SER A 146 -10.04 -14.99 -8.10
C SER A 146 -8.95 -16.07 -8.10
N SER A 147 -8.00 -15.98 -7.17
CA SER A 147 -6.75 -16.77 -7.22
C SER A 147 -6.44 -17.54 -5.94
N ARG A 148 -7.27 -17.42 -4.89
CA ARG A 148 -7.06 -18.05 -3.58
C ARG A 148 -5.77 -17.59 -2.89
N VAL A 149 -5.31 -16.41 -3.21
CA VAL A 149 -4.16 -15.77 -2.57
C VAL A 149 -4.66 -14.74 -1.56
N VAL A 150 -4.05 -14.71 -0.39
CA VAL A 150 -4.35 -13.73 0.67
C VAL A 150 -3.10 -12.89 0.91
N PRO A 151 -2.94 -11.75 0.26
CA PRO A 151 -1.88 -10.81 0.58
C PRO A 151 -2.14 -10.11 1.93
N GLU A 152 -1.10 -9.61 2.54
CA GLU A 152 -1.24 -8.66 3.65
C GLU A 152 -1.86 -7.33 3.17
N PRO A 153 -2.39 -6.48 4.08
CA PRO A 153 -2.98 -5.21 3.68
C PRO A 153 -2.06 -4.33 2.83
N SER A 154 -0.81 -4.14 3.23
CA SER A 154 0.18 -3.39 2.45
C SER A 154 0.46 -4.03 1.08
N GLY A 155 0.49 -5.37 1.02
CA GLY A 155 0.68 -6.13 -0.22
C GLY A 155 -0.46 -5.99 -1.23
N ALA A 156 -1.69 -5.77 -0.76
CA ALA A 156 -2.87 -5.59 -1.60
C ALA A 156 -3.11 -4.12 -2.03
N MET A 157 -2.38 -3.18 -1.46
CA MET A 157 -2.62 -1.74 -1.66
C MET A 157 -2.55 -1.33 -3.12
N SER A 158 -1.58 -1.85 -3.87
CA SER A 158 -1.44 -1.56 -5.31
C SER A 158 -2.68 -1.98 -6.10
N LEU A 159 -3.25 -3.15 -5.78
CA LEU A 159 -4.48 -3.62 -6.42
C LEU A 159 -5.67 -2.73 -6.04
N ALA A 160 -5.74 -2.27 -4.79
CA ALA A 160 -6.78 -1.33 -4.38
C ALA A 160 -6.72 -0.03 -5.19
N GLY A 161 -5.53 0.50 -5.44
CA GLY A 161 -5.31 1.67 -6.30
C GLY A 161 -5.75 1.44 -7.75
N PHE A 162 -5.38 0.30 -8.32
CA PHE A 162 -5.84 -0.10 -9.65
C PHE A 162 -7.36 -0.21 -9.73
N LEU A 163 -8.00 -0.95 -8.83
CA LEU A 163 -9.44 -1.13 -8.81
C LEU A 163 -10.18 0.20 -8.63
N LYS A 164 -9.64 1.11 -7.83
CA LYS A 164 -10.18 2.46 -7.66
C LYS A 164 -10.19 3.25 -8.97
N GLN A 165 -9.10 3.28 -9.68
CA GLN A 165 -9.00 3.97 -10.98
C GLN A 165 -9.83 3.27 -12.06
N TRP A 166 -9.84 1.93 -12.07
CA TRP A 166 -10.67 1.16 -12.98
C TRP A 166 -12.16 1.47 -12.80
N ASN A 167 -12.65 1.45 -11.57
CA ASN A 167 -14.05 1.74 -11.26
C ASN A 167 -14.46 3.19 -11.58
N ARG A 168 -13.49 4.11 -11.66
CA ARG A 168 -13.71 5.49 -12.09
C ARG A 168 -13.61 5.70 -13.61
N GLY A 169 -13.29 4.66 -14.36
CA GLY A 169 -13.07 4.74 -15.81
C GLY A 169 -11.77 5.49 -16.19
N GLU A 170 -10.82 5.61 -15.29
CA GLU A 170 -9.52 6.26 -15.52
C GLU A 170 -8.50 5.33 -16.20
N VAL A 171 -8.79 4.02 -16.23
CA VAL A 171 -8.01 2.99 -16.93
C VAL A 171 -8.84 2.48 -18.10
N LYS A 172 -8.28 2.50 -19.29
CA LYS A 172 -8.96 2.01 -20.47
C LYS A 172 -8.85 0.49 -20.59
N PRO A 173 -9.87 -0.21 -21.14
CA PRO A 173 -9.86 -1.66 -21.26
C PRO A 173 -8.70 -2.23 -22.11
N GLU A 174 -8.17 -1.45 -23.03
CA GLU A 174 -7.03 -1.81 -23.90
C GLU A 174 -5.67 -1.59 -23.23
N GLU A 175 -5.59 -0.81 -22.13
CA GLU A 175 -4.34 -0.56 -21.42
C GLU A 175 -3.91 -1.79 -20.63
N LYS A 176 -2.67 -2.21 -20.82
CA LYS A 176 -2.05 -3.27 -20.02
C LYS A 176 -1.54 -2.70 -18.71
N SER A 177 -2.09 -3.17 -17.60
CA SER A 177 -1.68 -2.75 -16.27
C SER A 177 -0.88 -3.86 -15.56
N PHE A 178 0.24 -3.46 -14.95
CA PHE A 178 1.03 -4.28 -14.05
C PHE A 178 0.75 -3.85 -12.60
N VAL A 179 0.46 -4.80 -11.72
CA VAL A 179 0.12 -4.53 -10.33
C VAL A 179 1.01 -5.37 -9.41
N VAL A 180 1.77 -4.70 -8.56
CA VAL A 180 2.66 -5.38 -7.61
C VAL A 180 1.87 -5.85 -6.38
N ILE A 181 1.84 -7.15 -6.13
CA ILE A 181 1.36 -7.74 -4.88
C ILE A 181 2.60 -8.11 -4.07
N SER A 182 2.94 -7.31 -3.07
CA SER A 182 4.29 -7.32 -2.50
C SER A 182 4.50 -8.26 -1.32
N GLY A 183 3.47 -8.62 -0.56
CA GLY A 183 3.67 -9.44 0.63
C GLY A 183 2.44 -10.14 1.15
N ALA A 184 2.66 -11.09 2.08
CA ALA A 184 1.62 -11.87 2.75
C ALA A 184 1.95 -12.11 4.26
N ASN A 185 2.79 -11.26 4.85
CA ASN A 185 3.16 -11.36 6.26
C ASN A 185 2.05 -10.80 7.17
N MET A 186 1.01 -11.61 7.39
CA MET A 186 -0.17 -11.20 8.13
C MET A 186 -0.54 -12.24 9.18
N ASP A 187 -0.90 -11.78 10.37
CA ASP A 187 -1.47 -12.65 11.40
C ASP A 187 -2.87 -13.13 10.97
N PHE A 188 -3.14 -14.42 11.16
CA PHE A 188 -4.41 -15.06 10.81
C PHE A 188 -5.61 -14.40 11.51
N THR A 189 -5.42 -13.84 12.69
CA THR A 189 -6.46 -13.12 13.44
C THR A 189 -7.00 -11.90 12.70
N HIS A 190 -6.20 -11.26 11.85
CA HIS A 190 -6.61 -10.11 11.04
C HIS A 190 -7.64 -10.44 9.97
N LEU A 191 -7.76 -11.71 9.53
CA LEU A 191 -8.72 -12.12 8.50
C LEU A 191 -10.17 -11.77 8.86
N THR A 192 -10.54 -11.85 10.14
CA THR A 192 -11.90 -11.47 10.58
C THR A 192 -12.17 -9.97 10.37
N GLN A 193 -11.20 -9.13 10.67
CA GLN A 193 -11.31 -7.68 10.47
C GLN A 193 -11.37 -7.35 8.96
N ILE A 194 -10.49 -7.96 8.16
CA ILE A 194 -10.45 -7.79 6.71
C ILE A 194 -11.80 -8.19 6.09
N ALA A 195 -12.34 -9.34 6.45
CA ALA A 195 -13.62 -9.81 5.92
C ALA A 195 -14.77 -8.83 6.23
N ARG A 196 -14.81 -8.28 7.45
CA ARG A 196 -15.81 -7.27 7.84
C ARG A 196 -15.66 -5.98 7.05
N GLN A 197 -14.44 -5.46 6.93
CA GLN A 197 -14.19 -4.20 6.20
C GLN A 197 -14.42 -4.34 4.70
N ALA A 198 -14.11 -5.49 4.10
CA ALA A 198 -14.44 -5.78 2.71
C ALA A 198 -15.95 -5.74 2.46
N GLY A 199 -16.76 -6.29 3.37
CA GLY A 199 -18.23 -6.22 3.28
C GLY A 199 -18.76 -4.78 3.39
N ILE A 200 -18.15 -3.92 4.21
CA ILE A 200 -18.51 -2.50 4.30
C ILE A 200 -18.18 -1.79 2.99
N GLY A 201 -16.98 -2.01 2.47
CA GLY A 201 -16.52 -1.40 1.23
C GLY A 201 -17.42 -1.74 0.03
N ASN A 202 -17.93 -2.96 -0.04
CA ASN A 202 -18.88 -3.41 -1.05
C ASN A 202 -20.35 -3.00 -0.77
N HIS A 203 -20.60 -2.22 0.29
CA HIS A 203 -21.96 -1.87 0.73
C HIS A 203 -22.85 -3.05 1.13
N GLU A 204 -22.28 -4.24 1.33
CA GLU A 204 -22.97 -5.46 1.78
C GLU A 204 -23.29 -5.41 3.29
N THR A 205 -22.46 -4.69 4.06
CA THR A 205 -22.56 -4.57 5.51
C THR A 205 -22.54 -3.10 5.90
N ARG A 206 -23.40 -2.72 6.86
CA ARG A 206 -23.39 -1.38 7.48
C ARG A 206 -23.30 -1.51 8.98
N TYR A 207 -22.45 -0.68 9.61
CA TYR A 207 -22.42 -0.58 11.07
C TYR A 207 -23.34 0.53 11.54
N LEU A 208 -24.29 0.16 12.41
CA LEU A 208 -25.11 1.11 13.12
C LEU A 208 -24.59 1.24 14.55
N ARG A 209 -24.09 2.41 14.92
CA ARG A 209 -23.79 2.72 16.31
C ARG A 209 -25.05 3.26 16.97
N THR A 210 -25.71 2.41 17.79
CA THR A 210 -26.82 2.85 18.60
C THR A 210 -26.29 3.33 19.96
N VAL A 211 -26.75 4.51 20.39
CA VAL A 211 -26.53 4.99 21.76
C VAL A 211 -27.76 4.59 22.54
N SER A 212 -27.63 3.63 23.45
CA SER A 212 -28.69 3.28 24.39
C SER A 212 -28.72 4.30 25.53
N TYR A 213 -29.82 5.00 25.64
CA TYR A 213 -30.12 5.78 26.85
C TYR A 213 -30.77 4.84 27.87
N THR A 214 -30.52 5.07 29.15
CA THR A 214 -30.94 4.25 30.30
C THR A 214 -32.48 4.02 30.44
N HIS A 215 -33.27 4.54 29.50
CA HIS A 215 -34.73 4.43 29.51
C HIS A 215 -35.32 3.49 28.43
N LEU A 216 -34.46 2.98 27.52
CA LEU A 216 -34.94 2.00 26.51
C LEU A 216 -35.04 0.61 27.12
N ARG A 217 -36.21 -0.01 27.00
CA ARG A 217 -36.42 -1.37 27.47
C ARG A 217 -35.70 -2.37 26.56
N ALA A 218 -35.23 -3.51 27.12
CA ALA A 218 -34.41 -4.47 26.42
C ALA A 218 -35.00 -5.03 25.09
N HIS A 219 -36.32 -5.01 24.94
CA HIS A 219 -37.00 -5.45 23.70
C HIS A 219 -37.06 -4.36 22.60
N GLU A 220 -36.72 -3.13 22.92
CA GLU A 220 -36.61 -2.03 21.93
C GLU A 220 -35.21 -1.95 21.31
N THR A 221 -34.24 -2.66 21.89
CA THR A 221 -32.84 -2.72 21.39
C THR A 221 -32.58 -3.88 20.44
N SER A 222 -33.52 -4.80 20.25
CA SER A 222 -33.40 -5.88 19.25
C SER A 222 -33.89 -5.40 17.88
N LEU A 223 -33.22 -4.41 17.32
CA LEU A 223 -33.27 -4.19 15.89
C LEU A 223 -32.53 -5.34 15.23
N HIS A 224 -33.29 -6.23 14.61
CA HIS A 224 -32.70 -7.27 13.77
C HIS A 224 -31.93 -6.60 12.66
N LEU A 225 -30.62 -6.79 12.68
CA LEU A 225 -29.73 -6.47 11.57
C LEU A 225 -30.07 -7.49 10.46
N VAL A 226 -30.72 -7.04 9.42
CA VAL A 226 -30.88 -7.76 8.15
C VAL A 226 -29.76 -7.29 7.22
#